data_77ce22ffa2538e3f5078c29b943f231e
#
_entry.id   77ce22ffa2538e3f5078c29b943f231e
#
_cell.length_a   1.000
_cell.length_b   1.000
_cell.length_c   1.000
_cell.angle_alpha   90.00
_cell.angle_beta   90.00
_cell.angle_gamma   90.00
#
_symmetry.space_group_name_H-M   'P 1'
#
loop_
_entity.id
_entity.type
_entity.pdbx_description
1 polymer ?
#
loop_
_entity_poly.entity_id
_entity_poly.type
_entity_poly.pdbx_seq_one_letter_code
_entity_poly.pdbx_strand_id
1 'polypeptide(L)'
;MLGIGFHSSYLAMQRAKCNFLMADLLAVLRDKFMRRVVLGCVLCFFVSSLAANAENSKPVPTIAVSQIHAGMKGVAYTVFQGVKPEAMDVEVLGVLRNANGPKGDIILVRLGGAKAQYTGVVAGMSGSPVYFDGKLAGALAFRIGEFSKEPIAGVTPIAEMLEINAMDRSPISNSLPARSSTDAPSKTATPGVSTLPSQNFANYLRPIEAPLVFSGFSEETVQRFAPQFAAAGIVPVMGTGSVSDAKQPEPLEPGSAISAILVRGDMDIAATCTVTYMDAKHLLAC
;
A
#
# COMPACT_ATOMS: atom_id res chain seq x y z
N MET A 1 20.16 13.89 63.94
CA MET A 1 21.17 14.71 63.28
C MET A 1 22.43 13.88 63.12
N LEU A 2 22.70 13.46 61.86
CA LEU A 2 24.02 13.02 61.36
C LEU A 2 23.73 12.22 60.07
N GLY A 3 24.12 12.78 58.91
CA GLY A 3 24.01 12.01 57.68
C GLY A 3 24.00 12.86 56.41
N ILE A 4 24.90 13.84 56.27
CA ILE A 4 25.15 14.50 54.98
C ILE A 4 26.67 14.71 54.86
N GLY A 5 27.38 13.71 54.37
CA GLY A 5 28.85 13.82 54.23
C GLY A 5 29.48 12.91 53.19
N PHE A 6 28.80 11.89 52.71
CA PHE A 6 29.41 10.86 51.84
C PHE A 6 29.18 11.03 50.33
N HIS A 7 28.26 11.87 49.91
CA HIS A 7 27.93 12.00 48.48
C HIS A 7 28.79 13.03 47.73
N SER A 8 29.36 14.00 48.44
CA SER A 8 30.17 15.06 47.82
C SER A 8 31.58 14.60 47.44
N SER A 9 32.15 13.67 48.20
CA SER A 9 33.52 13.17 47.97
C SER A 9 33.62 12.21 46.77
N TYR A 10 32.55 11.46 46.49
CA TYR A 10 32.53 10.52 45.36
C TYR A 10 32.45 11.24 44.02
N LEU A 11 31.67 12.31 43.93
CA LEU A 11 31.53 13.14 42.72
C LEU A 11 32.80 13.95 42.41
N ALA A 12 33.54 14.38 43.45
CA ALA A 12 34.80 15.08 43.25
C ALA A 12 35.90 14.15 42.71
N MET A 13 35.92 12.89 43.18
CA MET A 13 36.90 11.89 42.74
C MET A 13 36.63 11.39 41.30
N GLN A 14 35.35 11.30 40.86
CA GLN A 14 35.03 10.99 39.49
C GLN A 14 35.36 12.14 38.52
N ARG A 15 35.15 13.40 38.92
CA ARG A 15 35.55 14.55 38.09
C ARG A 15 37.07 14.66 37.95
N ALA A 16 37.85 14.35 39.00
CA ALA A 16 39.30 14.34 38.92
C ALA A 16 39.85 13.25 37.98
N LYS A 17 39.24 12.05 37.98
CA LYS A 17 39.61 10.97 37.04
C LYS A 17 39.26 11.30 35.58
N CYS A 18 38.11 11.94 35.35
CA CYS A 18 37.70 12.34 34.02
C CYS A 18 38.59 13.44 33.44
N ASN A 19 38.99 14.40 34.25
CA ASN A 19 39.91 15.48 33.83
C ASN A 19 41.32 14.97 33.57
N PHE A 20 41.79 13.95 34.32
CA PHE A 20 43.12 13.35 34.10
C PHE A 20 43.15 12.55 32.78
N LEU A 21 42.09 11.77 32.47
CA LEU A 21 41.95 11.06 31.20
C LEU A 21 41.82 12.01 29.98
N MET A 22 41.16 13.15 30.15
CA MET A 22 41.05 14.16 29.10
C MET A 22 42.38 14.89 28.84
N ALA A 23 43.16 15.12 29.88
CA ALA A 23 44.47 15.75 29.74
C ALA A 23 45.46 14.84 29.03
N ASP A 24 45.49 13.54 29.32
CA ASP A 24 46.32 12.56 28.62
C ASP A 24 45.89 12.37 27.17
N LEU A 25 44.58 12.36 26.88
CA LEU A 25 44.06 12.28 25.53
C LEU A 25 44.43 13.52 24.71
N LEU A 26 44.42 14.70 25.31
CA LEU A 26 44.86 15.96 24.66
C LEU A 26 46.38 16.01 24.43
N ALA A 27 47.17 15.37 25.27
CA ALA A 27 48.63 15.27 25.10
C ALA A 27 48.99 14.35 23.92
N VAL A 28 48.29 13.22 23.78
CA VAL A 28 48.45 12.28 22.63
C VAL A 28 48.04 12.91 21.31
N LEU A 29 47.04 13.82 21.33
CA LEU A 29 46.57 14.53 20.11
C LEU A 29 47.52 15.68 19.68
N ARG A 30 48.57 15.98 20.42
CA ARG A 30 49.56 17.05 20.11
C ARG A 30 50.61 16.61 19.09
N ASP A 31 50.79 15.33 18.86
CA ASP A 31 51.70 14.84 17.82
C ASP A 31 51.00 14.86 16.46
N LYS A 32 51.56 15.62 15.51
CA LYS A 32 50.98 15.80 14.17
C LYS A 32 50.77 14.48 13.41
N PHE A 33 51.56 13.47 13.70
CA PHE A 33 51.48 12.16 13.09
C PHE A 33 50.25 11.37 13.64
N MET A 34 50.13 11.30 14.98
CA MET A 34 49.01 10.63 15.66
C MET A 34 47.68 11.30 15.34
N ARG A 35 47.64 12.61 15.22
CA ARG A 35 46.44 13.36 14.82
C ARG A 35 45.94 12.99 13.43
N ARG A 36 46.86 12.73 12.46
CA ARG A 36 46.51 12.25 11.11
C ARG A 36 45.99 10.82 11.12
N VAL A 37 46.59 9.94 11.94
CA VAL A 37 46.14 8.55 12.09
C VAL A 37 44.77 8.48 12.73
N VAL A 38 44.51 9.18 13.81
CA VAL A 38 43.23 9.25 14.51
C VAL A 38 42.15 9.86 13.60
N LEU A 39 42.47 10.93 12.84
CA LEU A 39 41.56 11.54 11.90
C LEU A 39 41.19 10.56 10.75
N GLY A 40 42.19 9.80 10.26
CA GLY A 40 42.00 8.76 9.25
C GLY A 40 41.10 7.60 9.76
N CYS A 41 41.32 7.13 10.97
CA CYS A 41 40.50 6.09 11.59
C CYS A 41 39.06 6.57 11.84
N VAL A 42 38.86 7.79 12.33
CA VAL A 42 37.52 8.38 12.52
C VAL A 42 36.81 8.55 11.20
N LEU A 43 37.52 8.99 10.14
CA LEU A 43 36.94 9.12 8.80
C LEU A 43 36.56 7.75 8.22
N CYS A 44 37.42 6.73 8.39
CA CYS A 44 37.10 5.35 7.98
C CYS A 44 35.90 4.79 8.75
N PHE A 45 35.77 5.05 10.04
CA PHE A 45 34.60 4.65 10.84
C PHE A 45 33.32 5.35 10.39
N PHE A 46 33.39 6.64 10.04
CA PHE A 46 32.25 7.39 9.51
C PHE A 46 31.83 6.89 8.12
N VAL A 47 32.79 6.58 7.23
CA VAL A 47 32.49 6.05 5.90
C VAL A 47 31.91 4.63 5.99
N SER A 48 32.40 3.81 6.94
CA SER A 48 31.84 2.46 7.16
C SER A 48 30.44 2.48 7.72
N SER A 49 30.06 3.47 8.52
CA SER A 49 28.69 3.60 9.06
C SER A 49 27.68 4.13 8.03
N LEU A 50 28.12 4.85 6.99
CA LEU A 50 27.25 5.26 5.89
C LEU A 50 26.91 4.11 4.91
N ALA A 51 27.76 3.09 4.82
CA ALA A 51 27.53 1.93 3.96
C ALA A 51 26.55 0.90 4.54
N ALA A 52 26.20 0.98 5.82
CA ALA A 52 25.36 -0.01 6.51
C ALA A 52 23.82 0.22 6.34
N ASN A 53 23.38 1.30 5.70
CA ASN A 53 21.97 1.64 5.53
C ASN A 53 21.44 1.44 4.09
N ALA A 54 22.14 0.72 3.23
CA ALA A 54 21.52 0.17 2.04
C ALA A 54 20.69 -1.05 2.48
N GLU A 55 19.48 -0.81 3.00
CA GLU A 55 18.48 -1.86 3.13
C GLU A 55 18.29 -2.46 1.74
N ASN A 56 18.89 -3.64 1.55
CA ASN A 56 18.60 -4.51 0.43
C ASN A 56 17.13 -4.93 0.58
N SER A 57 16.21 -4.16 0.03
CA SER A 57 14.81 -4.56 -0.10
C SER A 57 14.79 -5.81 -0.96
N LYS A 58 14.77 -6.97 -0.29
CA LYS A 58 14.61 -8.25 -0.98
C LYS A 58 13.31 -8.17 -1.78
N PRO A 59 13.32 -8.55 -3.06
CA PRO A 59 12.09 -8.56 -3.85
C PRO A 59 11.05 -9.41 -3.12
N VAL A 60 9.84 -8.87 -2.97
CA VAL A 60 8.73 -9.60 -2.34
C VAL A 60 8.49 -10.87 -3.14
N PRO A 61 8.54 -12.06 -2.52
CA PRO A 61 8.30 -13.29 -3.23
C PRO A 61 6.88 -13.33 -3.78
N THR A 62 6.73 -13.71 -5.06
CA THR A 62 5.44 -13.81 -5.74
C THR A 62 5.08 -15.26 -6.04
N ILE A 63 3.78 -15.56 -6.22
CA ILE A 63 3.29 -16.87 -6.63
C ILE A 63 2.64 -16.77 -8.01
N ALA A 64 2.96 -17.72 -8.88
CA ALA A 64 2.36 -17.79 -10.21
C ALA A 64 0.91 -18.31 -10.14
N VAL A 65 0.02 -17.80 -11.01
CA VAL A 65 -1.39 -18.24 -11.07
C VAL A 65 -1.53 -19.75 -11.30
N SER A 66 -0.58 -20.36 -12.01
CA SER A 66 -0.56 -21.81 -12.26
C SER A 66 -0.36 -22.67 -11.00
N GLN A 67 0.15 -22.09 -9.92
CA GLN A 67 0.36 -22.75 -8.64
C GLN A 67 -0.85 -22.57 -7.70
N ILE A 68 -1.82 -21.75 -8.08
CA ILE A 68 -3.00 -21.45 -7.27
C ILE A 68 -4.13 -22.40 -7.65
N HIS A 69 -4.71 -23.04 -6.63
CA HIS A 69 -5.81 -24.01 -6.80
C HIS A 69 -6.88 -23.82 -5.73
N ALA A 70 -8.09 -24.27 -5.99
CA ALA A 70 -9.20 -24.21 -5.05
C ALA A 70 -8.85 -24.88 -3.71
N GLY A 71 -9.33 -24.30 -2.62
CA GLY A 71 -9.09 -24.73 -1.25
C GLY A 71 -7.79 -24.23 -0.62
N MET A 72 -6.89 -23.56 -1.38
CA MET A 72 -5.74 -22.88 -0.77
C MET A 72 -6.19 -21.81 0.19
N LYS A 73 -5.54 -21.76 1.35
CA LYS A 73 -5.78 -20.73 2.37
C LYS A 73 -4.64 -19.72 2.37
N GLY A 74 -4.98 -18.48 2.62
CA GLY A 74 -4.04 -17.38 2.63
C GLY A 74 -4.52 -16.23 3.49
N VAL A 75 -3.89 -15.09 3.33
CA VAL A 75 -4.20 -13.87 4.07
C VAL A 75 -4.20 -12.67 3.14
N ALA A 76 -5.12 -11.73 3.37
CA ALA A 76 -5.09 -10.42 2.74
C ALA A 76 -5.00 -9.34 3.82
N TYR A 77 -4.49 -8.16 3.44
CA TYR A 77 -4.36 -7.03 4.35
C TYR A 77 -5.11 -5.83 3.81
N THR A 78 -5.87 -5.18 4.68
CA THR A 78 -6.60 -3.94 4.37
C THR A 78 -6.78 -3.11 5.62
N VAL A 79 -7.10 -1.83 5.48
CA VAL A 79 -7.46 -0.98 6.61
C VAL A 79 -8.97 -0.96 6.75
N PHE A 80 -9.50 -1.55 7.83
CA PHE A 80 -10.93 -1.47 8.15
C PHE A 80 -11.26 -0.21 8.96
N GLN A 81 -10.31 0.22 9.79
CA GLN A 81 -10.48 1.40 10.64
C GLN A 81 -9.12 2.01 11.00
N GLY A 82 -9.04 3.34 10.99
CA GLY A 82 -7.81 4.06 11.30
C GLY A 82 -6.80 4.00 10.14
N VAL A 83 -5.53 3.71 10.45
CA VAL A 83 -4.43 3.74 9.46
C VAL A 83 -3.65 2.43 9.36
N LYS A 84 -3.87 1.50 10.31
CA LYS A 84 -3.10 0.26 10.41
C LYS A 84 -3.73 -0.86 9.59
N PRO A 85 -2.96 -1.56 8.73
CA PRO A 85 -3.44 -2.75 8.04
C PRO A 85 -3.84 -3.86 9.01
N GLU A 86 -4.97 -4.49 8.72
CA GLU A 86 -5.48 -5.63 9.47
C GLU A 86 -5.55 -6.85 8.54
N ALA A 87 -5.21 -8.01 9.08
CA ALA A 87 -5.27 -9.27 8.35
C ALA A 87 -6.71 -9.80 8.27
N MET A 88 -7.07 -10.36 7.12
CA MET A 88 -8.28 -11.15 6.92
C MET A 88 -7.94 -12.47 6.24
N ASP A 89 -8.67 -13.52 6.60
CA ASP A 89 -8.48 -14.85 6.01
C ASP A 89 -8.95 -14.84 4.54
N VAL A 90 -8.29 -15.64 3.73
CA VAL A 90 -8.63 -15.82 2.31
C VAL A 90 -8.63 -17.30 1.96
N GLU A 91 -9.66 -17.76 1.26
CA GLU A 91 -9.75 -19.11 0.70
C GLU A 91 -9.98 -19.03 -0.79
N VAL A 92 -9.16 -19.71 -1.58
CA VAL A 92 -9.30 -19.79 -3.03
C VAL A 92 -10.49 -20.67 -3.40
N LEU A 93 -11.43 -20.11 -4.17
CA LEU A 93 -12.57 -20.85 -4.75
C LEU A 93 -12.23 -21.41 -6.12
N GLY A 94 -11.35 -20.75 -6.87
CA GLY A 94 -10.92 -21.17 -8.20
C GLY A 94 -10.21 -20.06 -8.96
N VAL A 95 -9.82 -20.35 -10.20
CA VAL A 95 -9.23 -19.38 -11.13
C VAL A 95 -10.08 -19.30 -12.37
N LEU A 96 -10.54 -18.09 -12.68
CA LEU A 96 -11.29 -17.77 -13.89
C LEU A 96 -10.29 -17.33 -14.95
N ARG A 97 -10.05 -18.18 -15.96
CA ARG A 97 -9.09 -17.89 -17.02
C ARG A 97 -9.68 -16.91 -18.04
N ASN A 98 -8.87 -15.91 -18.43
CA ASN A 98 -9.24 -14.88 -19.42
C ASN A 98 -10.56 -14.17 -19.08
N ALA A 99 -10.92 -14.06 -17.81
CA ALA A 99 -12.18 -13.48 -17.36
C ALA A 99 -12.17 -11.94 -17.46
N ASN A 100 -11.01 -11.33 -17.46
CA ASN A 100 -10.80 -9.88 -17.61
C ASN A 100 -10.08 -9.55 -18.93
N GLY A 101 -10.49 -10.21 -20.02
CA GLY A 101 -9.88 -10.04 -21.33
C GLY A 101 -8.78 -11.07 -21.63
N PRO A 102 -8.15 -11.01 -22.82
CA PRO A 102 -7.08 -11.92 -23.19
C PRO A 102 -5.92 -11.84 -22.20
N LYS A 103 -5.52 -12.98 -21.62
CA LYS A 103 -4.50 -13.11 -20.56
C LYS A 103 -4.89 -12.47 -19.21
N GLY A 104 -6.08 -11.91 -19.06
CA GLY A 104 -6.59 -11.37 -17.79
C GLY A 104 -7.25 -12.48 -16.98
N ASP A 105 -6.50 -13.13 -16.09
CA ASP A 105 -7.01 -14.13 -15.16
C ASP A 105 -7.57 -13.47 -13.90
N ILE A 106 -8.57 -14.08 -13.28
CA ILE A 106 -9.08 -13.65 -11.97
C ILE A 106 -9.03 -14.82 -11.01
N ILE A 107 -8.33 -14.65 -9.88
CA ILE A 107 -8.35 -15.61 -8.79
C ILE A 107 -9.58 -15.31 -7.94
N LEU A 108 -10.55 -16.23 -7.92
CA LEU A 108 -11.75 -16.10 -7.14
C LEU A 108 -11.49 -16.56 -5.72
N VAL A 109 -11.80 -15.72 -4.76
CA VAL A 109 -11.53 -15.97 -3.34
C VAL A 109 -12.75 -15.65 -2.47
N ARG A 110 -12.88 -16.38 -1.34
CA ARG A 110 -13.77 -16.04 -0.24
C ARG A 110 -12.96 -15.37 0.85
N LEU A 111 -13.40 -14.21 1.31
CA LEU A 111 -12.82 -13.53 2.45
C LEU A 111 -13.40 -14.07 3.75
N GLY A 112 -12.56 -14.20 4.78
CA GLY A 112 -12.91 -14.68 6.09
C GLY A 112 -12.62 -13.67 7.20
N GLY A 113 -12.97 -14.06 8.43
CA GLY A 113 -12.86 -13.20 9.60
C GLY A 113 -14.12 -12.38 9.87
N ALA A 114 -14.34 -12.02 11.14
CA ALA A 114 -15.59 -11.39 11.60
C ALA A 114 -15.91 -10.08 10.87
N LYS A 115 -14.91 -9.25 10.62
CA LYS A 115 -15.08 -7.96 9.92
C LYS A 115 -15.50 -8.16 8.48
N ALA A 116 -14.75 -8.95 7.70
CA ALA A 116 -15.04 -9.19 6.29
C ALA A 116 -16.39 -9.90 6.08
N GLN A 117 -16.75 -10.82 6.98
CA GLN A 117 -18.07 -11.47 6.95
C GLN A 117 -19.22 -10.50 7.26
N TYR A 118 -18.98 -9.51 8.12
CA TYR A 118 -19.99 -8.50 8.46
C TYR A 118 -20.14 -7.43 7.39
N THR A 119 -19.02 -6.90 6.88
CA THR A 119 -19.04 -5.78 5.92
C THR A 119 -19.20 -6.23 4.47
N GLY A 120 -18.82 -7.48 4.16
CA GLY A 120 -18.61 -7.90 2.77
C GLY A 120 -17.37 -7.27 2.16
N VAL A 121 -17.31 -7.29 0.83
CA VAL A 121 -16.28 -6.59 0.03
C VAL A 121 -16.77 -5.16 -0.21
N VAL A 122 -16.08 -4.18 0.36
CA VAL A 122 -16.49 -2.76 0.33
C VAL A 122 -15.54 -1.89 -0.47
N ALA A 123 -16.02 -0.71 -0.85
CA ALA A 123 -15.22 0.32 -1.51
C ALA A 123 -13.97 0.66 -0.67
N GLY A 124 -12.82 0.84 -1.34
CA GLY A 124 -11.53 1.07 -0.69
C GLY A 124 -10.71 -0.19 -0.42
N MET A 125 -11.30 -1.39 -0.46
CA MET A 125 -10.54 -2.64 -0.42
C MET A 125 -9.78 -2.93 -1.72
N SER A 126 -10.05 -2.19 -2.80
CA SER A 126 -9.26 -2.29 -4.04
C SER A 126 -7.78 -2.09 -3.76
N GLY A 127 -6.92 -2.94 -4.32
CA GLY A 127 -5.50 -2.94 -4.07
C GLY A 127 -5.03 -3.75 -2.84
N SER A 128 -5.94 -4.27 -2.00
CA SER A 128 -5.55 -5.09 -0.84
C SER A 128 -4.70 -6.30 -1.26
N PRO A 129 -3.46 -6.42 -0.78
CA PRO A 129 -2.56 -7.51 -1.17
C PRO A 129 -3.03 -8.85 -0.61
N VAL A 130 -2.94 -9.88 -1.44
CA VAL A 130 -3.32 -11.26 -1.10
C VAL A 130 -2.10 -12.16 -1.16
N TYR A 131 -1.88 -12.92 -0.12
CA TYR A 131 -0.73 -13.81 0.03
C TYR A 131 -1.17 -15.26 0.23
N PHE A 132 -0.49 -16.18 -0.44
CA PHE A 132 -0.55 -17.62 -0.22
C PHE A 132 0.86 -18.14 0.08
N ASP A 133 1.03 -18.89 1.15
CA ASP A 133 2.33 -19.40 1.62
C ASP A 133 3.41 -18.30 1.74
N GLY A 134 3.01 -17.10 2.19
CA GLY A 134 3.90 -15.95 2.34
C GLY A 134 4.34 -15.30 1.03
N LYS A 135 3.79 -15.72 -0.13
CA LYS A 135 4.09 -15.16 -1.45
C LYS A 135 2.92 -14.31 -1.93
N LEU A 136 3.20 -13.15 -2.48
CA LEU A 136 2.20 -12.25 -3.03
C LEU A 136 1.57 -12.85 -4.28
N ALA A 137 0.26 -13.06 -4.25
CA ALA A 137 -0.52 -13.58 -5.37
C ALA A 137 -1.09 -12.48 -6.25
N GLY A 138 -1.48 -11.36 -5.65
CA GLY A 138 -2.10 -10.24 -6.37
C GLY A 138 -2.83 -9.30 -5.43
N ALA A 139 -3.79 -8.56 -5.98
CA ALA A 139 -4.59 -7.58 -5.27
C ALA A 139 -6.09 -7.82 -5.44
N LEU A 140 -6.86 -7.55 -4.40
CA LEU A 140 -8.32 -7.49 -4.51
C LEU A 140 -8.70 -6.41 -5.51
N ALA A 141 -9.50 -6.76 -6.52
CA ALA A 141 -9.93 -5.83 -7.57
C ALA A 141 -11.41 -5.93 -7.91
N PHE A 142 -12.04 -7.07 -7.64
CA PHE A 142 -13.42 -7.32 -8.01
C PHE A 142 -14.24 -7.82 -6.82
N ARG A 143 -15.53 -7.52 -6.85
CA ARG A 143 -16.55 -8.05 -5.94
C ARG A 143 -17.70 -8.68 -6.72
N ILE A 144 -18.42 -9.60 -6.11
CA ILE A 144 -19.72 -10.03 -6.60
C ILE A 144 -20.75 -8.97 -6.21
N GLY A 145 -21.70 -8.69 -7.07
CA GLY A 145 -22.72 -7.65 -6.93
C GLY A 145 -23.26 -7.42 -5.51
N GLU A 146 -24.07 -6.40 -5.33
CA GLU A 146 -24.37 -5.76 -4.04
C GLU A 146 -25.06 -6.63 -2.97
N PHE A 147 -25.62 -7.79 -3.34
CA PHE A 147 -26.43 -8.62 -2.43
C PHE A 147 -25.86 -10.01 -2.18
N SER A 148 -24.55 -10.20 -2.29
CA SER A 148 -23.94 -11.48 -1.92
C SER A 148 -23.89 -11.65 -0.40
N LYS A 149 -24.43 -12.74 0.13
CA LYS A 149 -24.28 -13.11 1.54
C LYS A 149 -22.84 -13.50 1.90
N GLU A 150 -22.10 -14.00 0.92
CA GLU A 150 -20.71 -14.40 1.11
C GLU A 150 -19.77 -13.32 0.57
N PRO A 151 -18.72 -12.97 1.30
CA PRO A 151 -17.74 -11.98 0.85
C PRO A 151 -16.80 -12.59 -0.18
N ILE A 152 -17.32 -12.80 -1.39
CA ILE A 152 -16.55 -13.33 -2.52
C ILE A 152 -15.93 -12.17 -3.31
N ALA A 153 -14.62 -12.27 -3.55
CA ALA A 153 -13.84 -11.27 -4.27
C ALA A 153 -13.06 -11.91 -5.41
N GLY A 154 -12.68 -11.07 -6.38
CA GLY A 154 -11.74 -11.40 -7.43
C GLY A 154 -10.40 -10.70 -7.18
N VAL A 155 -9.33 -11.46 -7.35
CA VAL A 155 -7.96 -10.98 -7.21
C VAL A 155 -7.32 -10.90 -8.58
N THR A 156 -6.77 -9.74 -8.92
CA THR A 156 -5.92 -9.57 -10.10
C THR A 156 -4.52 -10.12 -9.78
N PRO A 157 -3.98 -11.03 -10.60
CA PRO A 157 -2.65 -11.60 -10.36
C PRO A 157 -1.55 -10.54 -10.36
N ILE A 158 -0.59 -10.68 -9.44
CA ILE A 158 0.52 -9.73 -9.33
C ILE A 158 1.38 -9.68 -10.60
N ALA A 159 1.51 -10.79 -11.31
CA ALA A 159 2.27 -10.85 -12.55
C ALA A 159 1.72 -9.90 -13.62
N GLU A 160 0.39 -9.79 -13.73
CA GLU A 160 -0.28 -8.87 -14.66
C GLU A 160 -0.04 -7.40 -14.26
N MET A 161 -0.11 -7.10 -12.97
CA MET A 161 0.13 -5.75 -12.45
C MET A 161 1.58 -5.30 -12.69
N LEU A 162 2.55 -6.19 -12.49
CA LEU A 162 3.97 -5.91 -12.72
C LEU A 162 4.28 -5.77 -14.23
N GLU A 163 3.59 -6.52 -15.11
CA GLU A 163 3.74 -6.40 -16.55
C GLU A 163 3.31 -5.01 -17.04
N ILE A 164 2.16 -4.50 -16.56
CA ILE A 164 1.68 -3.15 -16.87
C ILE A 164 2.72 -2.10 -16.44
N ASN A 165 3.23 -2.21 -15.21
CA ASN A 165 4.25 -1.31 -14.69
C ASN A 165 5.55 -1.34 -15.52
N ALA A 166 5.92 -2.50 -16.09
CA ALA A 166 7.08 -2.62 -16.96
C ALA A 166 6.87 -2.01 -18.35
N MET A 167 5.63 -1.97 -18.83
CA MET A 167 5.26 -1.40 -20.14
C MET A 167 5.13 0.12 -20.10
N ASP A 168 4.75 0.71 -18.98
CA ASP A 168 4.57 2.15 -18.84
C ASP A 168 5.92 2.85 -18.66
N ARG A 169 6.63 3.04 -19.77
CA ARG A 169 7.86 3.82 -19.89
C ARG A 169 7.61 5.23 -20.43
N SER A 170 6.37 5.65 -20.52
CA SER A 170 6.04 6.97 -21.06
C SER A 170 6.55 8.05 -20.10
N PRO A 171 7.31 9.06 -20.57
CA PRO A 171 7.57 10.23 -19.77
C PRO A 171 6.23 10.89 -19.47
N ILE A 172 6.03 11.31 -18.21
CA ILE A 172 4.82 12.04 -17.78
C ILE A 172 4.72 13.28 -18.67
N SER A 173 3.89 13.18 -19.71
CA SER A 173 3.58 14.31 -20.56
C SER A 173 2.53 15.15 -19.82
N ASN A 174 2.89 16.36 -19.42
CA ASN A 174 2.00 17.32 -18.75
C ASN A 174 0.83 17.82 -19.62
N SER A 175 0.55 17.15 -20.74
CA SER A 175 -0.61 17.40 -21.56
C SER A 175 -1.66 16.35 -21.28
N LEU A 176 -2.69 16.72 -20.52
CA LEU A 176 -3.93 15.97 -20.43
C LEU A 176 -4.53 15.90 -21.86
N PRO A 177 -4.59 14.72 -22.51
CA PRO A 177 -5.37 14.61 -23.71
C PRO A 177 -6.84 14.70 -23.30
N ALA A 178 -7.53 15.74 -23.80
CA ALA A 178 -8.98 15.77 -23.74
C ALA A 178 -9.49 14.55 -24.48
N ARG A 179 -9.89 13.49 -23.77
CA ARG A 179 -10.60 12.35 -24.36
C ARG A 179 -11.97 12.85 -24.80
N SER A 180 -12.12 13.02 -26.11
CA SER A 180 -13.43 13.07 -26.74
C SER A 180 -14.18 11.78 -26.38
N SER A 181 -15.22 11.94 -25.58
CA SER A 181 -16.17 10.87 -25.26
C SER A 181 -17.10 10.64 -26.45
N THR A 182 -16.69 9.83 -27.41
CA THR A 182 -17.57 9.24 -28.41
C THR A 182 -16.99 7.89 -28.76
N ASP A 183 -17.37 6.88 -27.97
CA ASP A 183 -17.61 5.52 -28.44
C ASP A 183 -18.07 4.67 -27.24
N ALA A 184 -19.38 4.68 -27.04
CA ALA A 184 -20.04 3.64 -26.27
C ALA A 184 -19.95 2.33 -27.06
N PRO A 185 -19.45 1.21 -26.50
CA PRO A 185 -19.45 -0.06 -27.19
C PRO A 185 -20.90 -0.50 -27.39
N SER A 186 -21.34 -0.49 -28.63
CA SER A 186 -22.61 -1.09 -29.09
C SER A 186 -22.58 -2.57 -28.74
N LYS A 187 -23.49 -3.00 -27.85
CA LYS A 187 -23.78 -4.41 -27.61
C LYS A 187 -24.50 -5.01 -28.82
N THR A 188 -23.76 -5.47 -29.80
CA THR A 188 -24.30 -6.39 -30.80
C THR A 188 -24.04 -7.81 -30.28
N ALA A 189 -25.03 -8.38 -29.61
CA ALA A 189 -25.03 -9.77 -29.23
C ALA A 189 -25.14 -10.62 -30.51
N THR A 190 -24.07 -11.28 -30.88
CA THR A 190 -24.10 -12.36 -31.89
C THR A 190 -24.57 -13.64 -31.21
N PRO A 191 -25.68 -14.25 -31.61
CA PRO A 191 -26.15 -15.52 -31.06
C PRO A 191 -25.25 -16.64 -31.60
N GLY A 192 -24.59 -17.38 -30.75
CA GLY A 192 -24.03 -18.68 -31.11
C GLY A 192 -22.58 -18.96 -30.80
N VAL A 193 -22.12 -18.63 -29.58
CA VAL A 193 -20.95 -19.29 -29.02
C VAL A 193 -21.32 -19.79 -27.62
N SER A 194 -21.26 -21.12 -27.42
CA SER A 194 -21.40 -21.73 -26.11
C SER A 194 -20.29 -21.20 -25.21
N THR A 195 -20.61 -20.18 -24.41
CA THR A 195 -19.72 -19.62 -23.44
C THR A 195 -19.43 -20.68 -22.35
N LEU A 196 -18.16 -20.98 -22.13
CA LEU A 196 -17.72 -21.84 -21.02
C LEU A 196 -18.30 -21.32 -19.70
N PRO A 197 -18.63 -22.20 -18.72
CA PRO A 197 -19.24 -21.81 -17.45
C PRO A 197 -18.51 -20.69 -16.71
N SER A 198 -17.19 -20.61 -16.87
CA SER A 198 -16.33 -19.58 -16.26
C SER A 198 -16.58 -18.17 -16.79
N GLN A 199 -16.91 -18.01 -18.06
CA GLN A 199 -17.19 -16.69 -18.65
C GLN A 199 -18.54 -16.13 -18.19
N ASN A 200 -19.53 -16.99 -17.94
CA ASN A 200 -20.81 -16.56 -17.39
C ASN A 200 -20.66 -16.00 -15.98
N PHE A 201 -19.79 -16.57 -15.14
CA PHE A 201 -19.57 -16.10 -13.79
C PHE A 201 -18.83 -14.75 -13.76
N ALA A 202 -17.89 -14.52 -14.68
CA ALA A 202 -17.15 -13.25 -14.78
C ALA A 202 -18.10 -12.05 -14.98
N ASN A 203 -19.27 -12.24 -15.61
CA ASN A 203 -20.27 -11.19 -15.81
C ASN A 203 -20.90 -10.67 -14.49
N TYR A 204 -20.80 -11.43 -13.40
CA TYR A 204 -21.29 -11.02 -12.08
C TYR A 204 -20.22 -10.27 -11.27
N LEU A 205 -18.97 -10.29 -11.70
CA LEU A 205 -17.88 -9.55 -11.06
C LEU A 205 -17.95 -8.08 -11.46
N ARG A 206 -17.90 -7.23 -10.46
CA ARG A 206 -17.81 -5.77 -10.60
C ARG A 206 -16.49 -5.31 -10.02
N PRO A 207 -15.82 -4.33 -10.62
CA PRO A 207 -14.67 -3.70 -9.98
C PRO A 207 -15.06 -3.19 -8.58
N ILE A 208 -14.15 -3.33 -7.62
CA ILE A 208 -14.32 -2.71 -6.30
C ILE A 208 -14.19 -1.20 -6.51
N GLU A 209 -15.17 -0.45 -6.04
CA GLU A 209 -15.22 1.00 -6.22
C GLU A 209 -14.13 1.69 -5.38
N ALA A 210 -13.60 2.78 -5.91
CA ALA A 210 -12.70 3.66 -5.18
C ALA A 210 -13.50 4.76 -4.47
N PRO A 211 -13.35 4.94 -3.14
CA PRO A 211 -13.91 6.08 -2.44
C PRO A 211 -13.24 7.37 -2.93
N LEU A 212 -14.05 8.35 -3.29
CA LEU A 212 -13.60 9.70 -3.61
C LEU A 212 -14.05 10.64 -2.51
N VAL A 213 -13.10 11.11 -1.72
CA VAL A 213 -13.36 11.97 -0.57
C VAL A 213 -13.43 13.42 -1.01
N PHE A 214 -14.53 14.08 -0.69
CA PHE A 214 -14.78 15.51 -0.96
C PHE A 214 -14.73 16.31 0.33
N SER A 215 -13.83 17.25 0.45
CA SER A 215 -13.74 18.16 1.60
C SER A 215 -13.93 19.60 1.13
N GLY A 216 -14.67 20.41 1.91
CA GLY A 216 -15.00 21.79 1.54
C GLY A 216 -16.17 21.93 0.56
N PHE A 217 -16.79 20.84 0.14
CA PHE A 217 -17.98 20.85 -0.72
C PHE A 217 -19.26 20.75 0.11
N SER A 218 -20.37 21.31 -0.41
CA SER A 218 -21.68 21.03 0.18
C SER A 218 -22.15 19.62 -0.16
N GLU A 219 -22.78 18.94 0.80
CA GLU A 219 -23.32 17.60 0.60
C GLU A 219 -24.31 17.54 -0.57
N GLU A 220 -25.18 18.55 -0.66
CA GLU A 220 -26.14 18.66 -1.76
C GLU A 220 -25.47 18.66 -3.13
N THR A 221 -24.35 19.40 -3.26
CA THR A 221 -23.58 19.43 -4.51
C THR A 221 -23.01 18.07 -4.85
N VAL A 222 -22.42 17.37 -3.88
CA VAL A 222 -21.83 16.03 -4.10
C VAL A 222 -22.92 15.03 -4.46
N GLN A 223 -24.06 15.03 -3.76
CA GLN A 223 -25.18 14.14 -4.03
C GLN A 223 -25.81 14.37 -5.42
N ARG A 224 -25.86 15.63 -5.88
CA ARG A 224 -26.38 15.95 -7.22
C ARG A 224 -25.60 15.27 -8.34
N PHE A 225 -24.29 15.07 -8.16
CA PHE A 225 -23.41 14.41 -9.12
C PHE A 225 -23.14 12.93 -8.80
N ALA A 226 -23.69 12.39 -7.71
CA ALA A 226 -23.49 11.00 -7.31
C ALA A 226 -23.78 9.96 -8.41
N PRO A 227 -24.84 10.10 -9.26
CA PRO A 227 -25.07 9.16 -10.34
C PRO A 227 -23.95 9.11 -11.39
N GLN A 228 -23.31 10.26 -11.68
CA GLN A 228 -22.18 10.32 -12.61
C GLN A 228 -20.93 9.65 -12.01
N PHE A 229 -20.67 9.85 -10.71
CA PHE A 229 -19.60 9.16 -10.00
C PHE A 229 -19.81 7.65 -9.98
N ALA A 230 -21.03 7.21 -9.66
CA ALA A 230 -21.38 5.77 -9.67
C ALA A 230 -21.20 5.12 -11.05
N ALA A 231 -21.54 5.82 -12.13
CA ALA A 231 -21.32 5.35 -13.49
C ALA A 231 -19.82 5.18 -13.84
N ALA A 232 -18.95 5.94 -13.15
CA ALA A 232 -17.49 5.83 -13.27
C ALA A 232 -16.87 4.83 -12.27
N GLY A 233 -17.68 4.11 -11.47
CA GLY A 233 -17.18 3.19 -10.44
C GLY A 233 -16.59 3.90 -9.23
N ILE A 234 -17.02 5.14 -8.97
CA ILE A 234 -16.54 5.99 -7.88
C ILE A 234 -17.66 6.16 -6.84
N VAL A 235 -17.30 6.00 -5.57
CA VAL A 235 -18.22 6.27 -4.44
C VAL A 235 -17.84 7.61 -3.80
N PRO A 236 -18.67 8.66 -3.94
CA PRO A 236 -18.42 9.93 -3.30
C PRO A 236 -18.63 9.81 -1.77
N VAL A 237 -17.67 10.30 -1.01
CA VAL A 237 -17.68 10.32 0.46
C VAL A 237 -17.39 11.76 0.92
N MET A 238 -18.17 12.23 1.88
CA MET A 238 -17.93 13.55 2.48
C MET A 238 -16.77 13.46 3.47
N GLY A 239 -15.74 14.29 3.26
CA GLY A 239 -14.64 14.49 4.19
C GLY A 239 -15.01 15.48 5.29
N THR A 240 -14.52 15.25 6.50
CA THR A 240 -14.80 16.09 7.68
C THR A 240 -13.86 17.28 7.85
N GLY A 241 -12.98 17.54 6.90
CA GLY A 241 -12.02 18.65 6.96
C GLY A 241 -11.01 18.62 5.81
N SER A 242 -10.17 19.66 5.74
CA SER A 242 -9.04 19.68 4.80
C SER A 242 -8.07 18.53 5.12
N VAL A 243 -7.41 18.02 4.08
CA VAL A 243 -6.30 17.09 4.25
C VAL A 243 -5.26 17.78 5.14
N SER A 244 -5.17 17.36 6.39
CA SER A 244 -4.16 17.90 7.29
C SER A 244 -2.79 17.45 6.79
N ASP A 245 -1.79 18.32 6.89
CA ASP A 245 -0.38 17.95 6.69
C ASP A 245 0.12 17.00 7.81
N ALA A 246 -0.81 16.28 8.47
CA ALA A 246 -0.49 15.32 9.50
C ALA A 246 0.42 14.26 8.90
N LYS A 247 1.64 14.24 9.38
CA LYS A 247 2.62 13.21 9.02
C LYS A 247 2.04 11.86 9.37
N GLN A 248 2.01 10.96 8.40
CA GLN A 248 1.57 9.59 8.67
C GLN A 248 2.40 9.00 9.81
N PRO A 249 1.79 8.54 10.90
CA PRO A 249 2.52 8.13 12.09
C PRO A 249 3.32 6.85 11.90
N GLU A 250 3.01 6.05 10.91
CA GLU A 250 3.65 4.76 10.62
C GLU A 250 4.21 4.72 9.18
N PRO A 251 5.29 3.95 8.95
CA PRO A 251 5.81 3.76 7.61
C PRO A 251 4.73 3.08 6.73
N LEU A 252 4.69 3.45 5.46
CA LEU A 252 3.81 2.86 4.49
C LEU A 252 4.22 1.40 4.23
N GLU A 253 3.26 0.48 4.25
CA GLU A 253 3.47 -0.94 4.00
C GLU A 253 2.35 -1.53 3.12
N PRO A 254 2.55 -2.69 2.48
CA PRO A 254 1.47 -3.37 1.77
C PRO A 254 0.26 -3.60 2.68
N GLY A 255 -0.92 -3.21 2.20
CA GLY A 255 -2.15 -3.18 3.00
C GLY A 255 -2.50 -1.81 3.59
N SER A 256 -1.56 -0.85 3.61
CA SER A 256 -1.84 0.53 4.05
C SER A 256 -2.81 1.23 3.11
N ALA A 257 -3.66 2.08 3.67
CA ALA A 257 -4.49 2.99 2.87
C ALA A 257 -3.62 4.13 2.31
N ILE A 258 -3.84 4.44 1.04
CA ILE A 258 -3.20 5.57 0.36
C ILE A 258 -4.25 6.42 -0.34
N SER A 259 -4.04 7.71 -0.39
CA SER A 259 -4.92 8.64 -1.10
C SER A 259 -4.15 9.42 -2.16
N ALA A 260 -4.64 9.35 -3.40
CA ALA A 260 -4.19 10.22 -4.47
C ALA A 260 -4.96 11.54 -4.40
N ILE A 261 -4.26 12.63 -4.11
CA ILE A 261 -4.86 13.96 -4.05
C ILE A 261 -5.04 14.46 -5.49
N LEU A 262 -6.28 14.64 -5.90
CA LEU A 262 -6.65 15.13 -7.24
C LEU A 262 -6.81 16.65 -7.26
N VAL A 263 -7.37 17.21 -6.20
CA VAL A 263 -7.56 18.66 -6.01
C VAL A 263 -7.13 18.99 -4.59
N ARG A 264 -6.41 20.09 -4.42
CA ARG A 264 -5.97 20.60 -3.12
C ARG A 264 -6.17 22.11 -3.04
N GLY A 265 -6.67 22.60 -1.90
CA GLY A 265 -6.89 24.01 -1.61
C GLY A 265 -8.00 24.21 -0.58
N ASP A 266 -8.85 25.21 -0.80
CA ASP A 266 -10.05 25.42 0.02
C ASP A 266 -11.05 24.27 -0.11
N MET A 267 -10.97 23.55 -1.22
CA MET A 267 -11.69 22.31 -1.49
C MET A 267 -10.68 21.24 -1.86
N ASP A 268 -10.79 20.06 -1.22
CA ASP A 268 -9.94 18.92 -1.50
C ASP A 268 -10.76 17.76 -2.09
N ILE A 269 -10.15 17.09 -3.07
CA ILE A 269 -10.68 15.83 -3.62
C ILE A 269 -9.54 14.81 -3.62
N ALA A 270 -9.78 13.66 -2.98
CA ALA A 270 -8.81 12.58 -2.90
C ALA A 270 -9.44 11.22 -3.16
N ALA A 271 -8.82 10.43 -4.03
CA ALA A 271 -9.20 9.03 -4.26
C ALA A 271 -8.40 8.13 -3.31
N THR A 272 -9.09 7.24 -2.60
CA THR A 272 -8.46 6.37 -1.60
C THR A 272 -8.49 4.90 -2.05
N CYS A 273 -7.38 4.20 -1.85
CA CYS A 273 -7.25 2.77 -2.09
C CYS A 273 -6.16 2.14 -1.22
N THR A 274 -5.89 0.85 -1.43
CA THR A 274 -4.93 0.09 -0.63
C THR A 274 -3.64 -0.15 -1.40
N VAL A 275 -2.49 -0.09 -0.72
CA VAL A 275 -1.18 -0.42 -1.27
C VAL A 275 -1.04 -1.92 -1.45
N THR A 276 -0.74 -2.36 -2.66
CA THR A 276 -0.53 -3.77 -3.01
C THR A 276 0.92 -4.21 -2.84
N TYR A 277 1.83 -3.42 -3.40
CA TYR A 277 3.24 -3.77 -3.51
C TYR A 277 4.10 -2.51 -3.42
N MET A 278 5.26 -2.64 -2.83
CA MET A 278 6.27 -1.59 -2.78
C MET A 278 7.65 -2.18 -3.01
N ASP A 279 8.45 -1.49 -3.79
CA ASP A 279 9.90 -1.68 -3.89
C ASP A 279 10.63 -0.34 -3.69
N ALA A 280 11.94 -0.32 -3.89
CA ALA A 280 12.74 0.89 -3.68
C ALA A 280 12.39 2.06 -4.64
N LYS A 281 11.65 1.79 -5.74
CA LYS A 281 11.36 2.77 -6.80
C LYS A 281 9.88 2.90 -7.11
N HIS A 282 9.08 1.87 -6.84
CA HIS A 282 7.70 1.78 -7.28
C HIS A 282 6.77 1.45 -6.13
N LEU A 283 5.58 1.98 -6.24
CA LEU A 283 4.44 1.66 -5.40
C LEU A 283 3.29 1.30 -6.32
N LEU A 284 2.70 0.12 -6.11
CA LEU A 284 1.47 -0.31 -6.77
C LEU A 284 0.32 -0.25 -5.77
N ALA A 285 -0.78 0.35 -6.18
CA ALA A 285 -2.00 0.49 -5.38
C ALA A 285 -3.22 0.48 -6.29
N CYS A 286 -4.37 0.07 -5.80
CA CYS A 286 -5.65 -0.10 -6.50
C CYS A 286 -5.58 -1.08 -7.68
#